data_e36b08ec84b391f87d99923e62e24aaf
#
_entry.id   e36b08ec84b391f87d99923e62e24aaf
#
_cell.length_a   1.000
_cell.length_b   1.000
_cell.length_c   1.000
_cell.angle_alpha   90.00
_cell.angle_beta   90.00
_cell.angle_gamma   90.00
#
_symmetry.space_group_name_H-M   'P 1'
#
loop_
_entity.id
_entity.type
_entity.pdbx_description
1 polymer ?
#
loop_
_entity_poly.entity_id
_entity_poly.type
_entity_poly.pdbx_seq_one_letter_code
_entity_poly.pdbx_strand_id
1 'polypeptide(L)'
;MINPDDMAPVGRRRFLQGVVAIGGLAATGGILAACGSDAKTSTATAAPGTAAATATTTAAAGDTTAATTAATTAATTGDTTAATTAGTAAAGSAGPTEGVIGVTLNGLNDYAKQLATGVYKAFEGTKYTIEVVSDDYDAGKELSNAESLLSKGAVGIVALAVTAESSASAAQAAQAKNVPFGNALWPGKSDADKYFSTVAALDSVKGGTLIGEYLKKELPAGGSICVVQGIVGQGFSELIDKGLDAAIAGTGFKVVAREQGFFDRTKAVAVVETALQANPDLAVIVSYSASMSDGIAQWMKDNGKDKILHVSSDADEEMVGWLKTPYLKATRYYSAAQTGLIAGQGVLKALKGDKPEFSVEVDQVIATAENIDDVVAKNPYVYADYKAKVANL
;
A
#
# COMPACT_ATOMS: atom_id res chain seq x y z
N MET A 1 10.53 -1.21 -52.38
CA MET A 1 9.41 -2.06 -52.83
C MET A 1 9.83 -3.49 -52.59
N ILE A 2 9.39 -4.05 -51.50
CA ILE A 2 9.62 -5.44 -51.10
C ILE A 2 8.23 -6.12 -51.20
N ASN A 3 8.19 -7.22 -51.89
CA ASN A 3 6.97 -7.93 -52.34
C ASN A 3 6.34 -8.68 -51.15
N PRO A 4 4.98 -8.72 -51.01
CA PRO A 4 4.31 -9.30 -49.82
C PRO A 4 4.21 -10.82 -49.78
N ASP A 5 4.78 -11.58 -50.71
CA ASP A 5 4.52 -13.01 -50.92
C ASP A 5 5.59 -13.99 -50.34
N ASP A 6 6.54 -13.52 -49.50
CA ASP A 6 7.59 -14.39 -48.95
C ASP A 6 7.44 -14.64 -47.42
N MET A 7 6.29 -15.06 -46.96
CA MET A 7 6.13 -15.60 -45.60
C MET A 7 5.55 -17.01 -45.64
N ALA A 8 6.46 -17.99 -45.62
CA ALA A 8 6.11 -19.40 -45.42
C ALA A 8 5.60 -19.69 -44.00
N PRO A 9 4.61 -20.55 -43.78
CA PRO A 9 4.05 -20.83 -42.45
C PRO A 9 4.92 -21.81 -41.69
N VAL A 10 5.35 -21.42 -40.47
CA VAL A 10 6.01 -22.30 -39.50
C VAL A 10 4.98 -23.23 -38.86
N GLY A 11 5.19 -24.50 -39.05
CA GLY A 11 4.27 -25.57 -38.70
C GLY A 11 4.06 -25.78 -37.19
N ARG A 12 2.80 -26.02 -36.86
CA ARG A 12 2.32 -26.57 -35.59
C ARG A 12 2.93 -27.95 -35.37
N ARG A 13 3.77 -28.13 -34.37
CA ARG A 13 4.12 -29.45 -33.84
C ARG A 13 3.15 -29.81 -32.72
N ARG A 14 2.32 -30.80 -33.02
CA ARG A 14 1.56 -31.61 -32.09
C ARG A 14 2.55 -32.36 -31.19
N PHE A 15 2.33 -32.32 -29.87
CA PHE A 15 2.83 -33.34 -28.97
C PHE A 15 1.64 -34.09 -28.39
N LEU A 16 1.49 -35.30 -28.87
CA LEU A 16 0.52 -36.29 -28.40
C LEU A 16 1.31 -37.49 -27.82
N GLN A 17 0.88 -37.95 -26.66
CA GLN A 17 0.88 -39.31 -26.15
C GLN A 17 2.20 -39.88 -25.54
N GLY A 18 2.06 -40.23 -24.26
CA GLY A 18 2.82 -41.19 -23.55
C GLY A 18 2.02 -41.74 -22.36
N VAL A 19 1.04 -42.63 -22.70
CA VAL A 19 0.37 -43.48 -21.72
C VAL A 19 1.24 -44.70 -21.54
N VAL A 20 1.70 -45.02 -20.32
CA VAL A 20 2.22 -46.34 -19.93
C VAL A 20 1.30 -46.88 -18.84
N ALA A 21 0.57 -47.93 -19.20
CA ALA A 21 -0.17 -48.81 -18.34
C ALA A 21 0.72 -49.99 -17.90
N ILE A 22 0.73 -50.27 -16.62
CA ILE A 22 1.12 -51.59 -16.05
C ILE A 22 0.08 -51.80 -14.96
N GLY A 23 -0.92 -52.68 -15.09
CA GLY A 23 -0.96 -54.11 -15.01
C GLY A 23 -0.73 -54.53 -13.57
N GLY A 24 -1.70 -54.77 -12.72
CA GLY A 24 -2.60 -55.84 -12.49
C GLY A 24 -2.04 -56.78 -11.43
N LEU A 25 -2.74 -56.97 -10.33
CA LEU A 25 -3.03 -58.32 -9.79
C LEU A 25 -4.03 -58.24 -8.63
N ALA A 26 -5.05 -59.10 -8.75
CA ALA A 26 -6.12 -59.35 -7.83
C ALA A 26 -5.74 -60.33 -6.75
N ALA A 27 -6.38 -60.25 -5.58
CA ALA A 27 -6.73 -61.35 -4.70
C ALA A 27 -7.68 -60.79 -3.64
N THR A 28 -8.97 -61.03 -3.75
CA THR A 28 -9.85 -62.04 -3.13
C THR A 28 -9.83 -62.10 -1.61
N GLY A 29 -10.98 -61.86 -1.06
CA GLY A 29 -11.44 -62.66 0.07
C GLY A 29 -11.88 -61.92 1.32
N GLY A 30 -13.19 -62.00 1.62
CA GLY A 30 -13.62 -62.32 2.90
C GLY A 30 -14.75 -61.49 3.53
N ILE A 31 -15.94 -61.92 3.29
CA ILE A 31 -17.25 -61.69 3.90
C ILE A 31 -17.22 -61.94 5.40
N LEU A 32 -18.01 -61.22 6.17
CA LEU A 32 -18.95 -61.58 7.28
C LEU A 32 -19.17 -60.31 8.12
N ALA A 33 -20.32 -59.68 8.14
CA ALA A 33 -21.64 -59.95 8.70
C ALA A 33 -21.59 -60.12 10.22
N ALA A 34 -22.25 -59.24 10.93
CA ALA A 34 -23.35 -59.48 11.86
C ALA A 34 -23.53 -58.30 12.85
N CYS A 35 -24.70 -57.75 12.83
CA CYS A 35 -25.67 -57.61 13.94
C CYS A 35 -25.17 -56.93 15.23
N GLY A 36 -25.88 -56.00 15.79
CA GLY A 36 -27.27 -55.61 15.88
C GLY A 36 -27.45 -54.66 17.04
N SER A 37 -28.54 -53.90 16.94
CA SER A 37 -29.47 -53.43 17.99
C SER A 37 -28.88 -52.73 19.22
N ASP A 38 -29.39 -51.61 19.75
CA ASP A 38 -30.77 -51.15 19.89
C ASP A 38 -30.77 -49.68 20.39
N ALA A 39 -31.87 -49.06 20.08
CA ALA A 39 -32.33 -47.74 20.46
C ALA A 39 -32.37 -47.52 21.97
N LYS A 40 -32.19 -46.26 22.40
CA LYS A 40 -33.17 -45.64 23.34
C LYS A 40 -33.14 -44.12 23.25
N THR A 41 -34.23 -43.60 22.84
CA THR A 41 -34.81 -42.28 23.02
C THR A 41 -34.85 -41.85 24.47
N SER A 42 -34.48 -40.61 24.78
CA SER A 42 -34.99 -39.94 25.98
C SER A 42 -35.03 -38.43 25.75
N THR A 43 -36.24 -37.94 25.62
CA THR A 43 -36.70 -36.57 25.71
C THR A 43 -36.79 -36.11 27.16
N ALA A 44 -36.37 -34.88 27.49
CA ALA A 44 -36.91 -34.03 28.57
C ALA A 44 -36.25 -32.66 28.48
N THR A 45 -36.87 -31.66 28.02
CA THR A 45 -37.75 -30.60 28.53
C THR A 45 -37.28 -29.89 29.81
N ALA A 46 -37.25 -28.55 29.69
CA ALA A 46 -37.47 -27.48 30.67
C ALA A 46 -36.28 -26.65 31.14
N ALA A 47 -36.36 -25.36 30.76
CA ALA A 47 -35.82 -24.17 31.45
C ALA A 47 -36.70 -23.91 32.74
N PRO A 48 -36.52 -22.78 33.50
CA PRO A 48 -35.48 -21.76 33.60
C PRO A 48 -35.04 -21.51 35.07
N GLY A 49 -34.02 -20.64 35.26
CA GLY A 49 -33.66 -20.20 36.60
C GLY A 49 -32.69 -19.02 36.61
N THR A 50 -33.25 -17.86 36.78
CA THR A 50 -32.67 -16.58 37.17
C THR A 50 -31.89 -16.68 38.50
N ALA A 51 -30.70 -16.05 38.57
CA ALA A 51 -30.25 -15.37 39.81
C ALA A 51 -29.11 -14.37 39.51
N ALA A 52 -29.40 -13.13 39.75
CA ALA A 52 -28.44 -12.03 39.87
C ALA A 52 -27.66 -12.19 41.18
N ALA A 53 -26.38 -11.87 41.13
CA ALA A 53 -25.60 -11.57 42.33
C ALA A 53 -24.77 -10.30 42.12
N THR A 54 -25.30 -9.25 42.69
CA THR A 54 -24.64 -7.97 42.96
C THR A 54 -23.62 -8.21 44.08
N ALA A 55 -22.38 -7.84 43.87
CA ALA A 55 -21.40 -7.71 44.94
C ALA A 55 -20.85 -6.29 44.95
N THR A 56 -21.37 -5.52 45.85
CA THR A 56 -20.87 -4.25 46.35
C THR A 56 -19.69 -4.51 47.27
N THR A 57 -18.53 -3.87 47.06
CA THR A 57 -17.51 -3.77 48.13
C THR A 57 -17.02 -2.33 48.22
N THR A 58 -17.17 -1.88 49.40
CA THR A 58 -16.94 -0.67 50.14
C THR A 58 -15.49 -0.15 50.06
N ALA A 59 -15.40 1.17 50.07
CA ALA A 59 -14.18 1.95 50.28
C ALA A 59 -13.63 1.77 51.70
N ALA A 60 -12.32 1.82 51.79
CA ALA A 60 -11.63 2.18 53.06
C ALA A 60 -10.58 3.28 52.78
N ALA A 61 -10.85 4.42 53.34
CA ALA A 61 -9.95 5.54 53.45
C ALA A 61 -8.90 5.25 54.52
N GLY A 62 -7.66 5.64 54.24
CA GLY A 62 -6.56 5.66 55.18
C GLY A 62 -5.79 6.97 55.02
N ASP A 63 -6.09 7.85 55.92
CA ASP A 63 -5.48 9.16 56.15
C ASP A 63 -4.11 9.01 56.82
N THR A 64 -3.06 9.69 56.39
CA THR A 64 -1.93 10.03 57.21
C THR A 64 -1.27 11.32 56.74
N THR A 65 -1.32 12.25 57.65
CA THR A 65 -0.89 13.64 57.73
C THR A 65 0.61 13.88 57.62
N ALA A 66 0.97 14.98 56.99
CA ALA A 66 1.86 16.06 57.33
C ALA A 66 3.38 15.82 57.58
N ALA A 67 4.17 16.58 56.81
CA ALA A 67 5.13 17.52 57.44
C ALA A 67 5.60 18.58 56.44
N THR A 68 5.27 19.79 56.79
CA THR A 68 5.68 21.06 56.20
C THR A 68 7.13 21.35 56.59
N THR A 69 7.97 21.79 55.65
CA THR A 69 9.05 22.71 55.97
C THR A 69 9.24 23.71 54.86
N ALA A 70 8.88 24.95 55.13
CA ALA A 70 9.15 26.12 54.37
C ALA A 70 10.63 26.52 54.53
N ALA A 71 11.25 26.90 53.40
CA ALA A 71 12.43 27.73 53.42
C ALA A 71 12.29 28.80 52.33
N THR A 72 12.02 30.00 52.80
CA THR A 72 12.02 31.25 52.06
C THR A 72 13.46 31.69 51.84
N THR A 73 13.87 32.01 50.59
CA THR A 73 14.92 33.02 50.39
C THR A 73 14.76 33.68 49.01
N ALA A 74 14.44 34.94 49.08
CA ALA A 74 14.86 36.13 48.33
C ALA A 74 14.93 36.08 46.79
N ALA A 75 14.12 36.97 46.23
CA ALA A 75 14.15 37.49 44.88
C ALA A 75 15.50 38.13 44.51
N THR A 76 15.96 37.83 43.29
CA THR A 76 16.84 38.74 42.57
C THR A 76 16.28 38.88 41.16
N THR A 77 15.82 40.08 40.87
CA THR A 77 15.40 40.54 39.56
C THR A 77 16.61 40.55 38.63
N GLY A 78 16.58 39.72 37.63
CA GLY A 78 17.46 39.73 36.48
C GLY A 78 16.64 39.74 35.22
N ASP A 79 16.50 40.89 34.63
CA ASP A 79 15.94 41.13 33.34
C ASP A 79 16.80 40.40 32.28
N THR A 80 16.32 39.34 31.71
CA THR A 80 17.00 38.66 30.59
C THR A 80 16.01 38.59 29.46
N THR A 81 16.13 39.54 28.56
CA THR A 81 15.58 39.54 27.22
C THR A 81 15.86 38.22 26.57
N ALA A 82 14.85 37.37 26.44
CA ALA A 82 14.90 36.15 25.66
C ALA A 82 14.96 36.56 24.17
N ALA A 83 16.17 36.65 23.65
CA ALA A 83 16.39 36.68 22.22
C ALA A 83 15.96 35.34 21.69
N THR A 84 14.81 35.33 20.97
CA THR A 84 14.37 34.24 20.14
C THR A 84 15.36 34.10 18.98
N THR A 85 16.43 33.36 19.19
CA THR A 85 17.25 32.89 18.10
C THR A 85 16.44 31.88 17.31
N ALA A 86 15.78 32.34 16.24
CA ALA A 86 15.40 31.48 15.15
C ALA A 86 16.66 30.74 14.71
N GLY A 87 16.74 29.48 15.02
CA GLY A 87 17.83 28.62 14.59
C GLY A 87 17.87 28.60 13.07
N THR A 88 18.77 29.38 12.51
CA THR A 88 19.21 29.23 11.12
C THR A 88 19.83 27.84 11.05
N ALA A 89 19.10 26.89 10.44
CA ALA A 89 19.67 25.58 10.11
C ALA A 89 20.91 25.88 9.24
N ALA A 90 22.08 25.60 9.78
CA ALA A 90 23.32 25.70 9.07
C ALA A 90 23.23 24.87 7.81
N ALA A 91 23.66 25.41 6.66
CA ALA A 91 23.88 24.63 5.46
C ALA A 91 24.77 23.44 5.86
N GLY A 92 24.25 22.20 5.67
CA GLY A 92 24.95 21.01 6.10
C GLY A 92 26.24 20.87 5.31
N SER A 93 27.29 20.34 5.93
CA SER A 93 28.48 19.92 5.19
C SER A 93 28.07 18.82 4.20
N ALA A 94 28.63 18.86 2.98
CA ALA A 94 28.43 17.81 1.99
C ALA A 94 28.80 16.43 2.58
N GLY A 95 27.96 15.44 2.38
CA GLY A 95 28.21 14.05 2.77
C GLY A 95 29.16 13.33 1.81
N PRO A 96 29.29 12.00 1.95
CA PRO A 96 30.09 11.20 1.03
C PRO A 96 29.63 11.36 -0.43
N THR A 97 30.58 11.38 -1.39
CA THR A 97 30.28 11.49 -2.83
C THR A 97 30.02 10.16 -3.51
N GLU A 98 30.14 9.04 -2.78
CA GLU A 98 29.92 7.66 -3.21
C GLU A 98 29.49 6.82 -2.00
N GLY A 99 28.95 5.64 -2.24
CA GLY A 99 28.51 4.70 -1.19
C GLY A 99 27.24 3.98 -1.56
N VAL A 100 26.64 3.31 -0.58
CA VAL A 100 25.39 2.58 -0.75
C VAL A 100 24.20 3.45 -0.36
N ILE A 101 23.21 3.52 -1.23
CA ILE A 101 21.88 4.02 -0.90
C ILE A 101 21.00 2.81 -0.61
N GLY A 102 20.54 2.71 0.62
CA GLY A 102 19.57 1.69 1.02
C GLY A 102 18.18 2.06 0.54
N VAL A 103 17.44 1.07 0.02
CA VAL A 103 16.03 1.21 -0.34
C VAL A 103 15.24 0.14 0.39
N THR A 104 14.34 0.55 1.28
CA THR A 104 13.40 -0.36 1.95
C THR A 104 12.05 -0.26 1.25
N LEU A 105 11.49 -1.40 0.87
CA LEU A 105 10.20 -1.49 0.20
C LEU A 105 9.24 -2.25 1.12
N ASN A 106 8.03 -1.71 1.31
CA ASN A 106 7.01 -2.34 2.16
C ASN A 106 6.68 -3.79 1.76
N GLY A 107 6.87 -4.15 0.50
CA GLY A 107 6.74 -5.48 -0.07
C GLY A 107 7.25 -5.47 -1.51
N LEU A 108 7.29 -6.64 -2.17
CA LEU A 108 7.79 -6.77 -3.55
C LEU A 108 6.63 -6.85 -4.57
N ASN A 109 5.62 -6.01 -4.41
CA ASN A 109 4.58 -5.86 -5.42
C ASN A 109 5.07 -4.98 -6.60
N ASP A 110 4.29 -4.93 -7.68
CA ASP A 110 4.65 -4.19 -8.89
C ASP A 110 4.85 -2.69 -8.62
N TYR A 111 4.01 -2.08 -7.78
CA TYR A 111 4.15 -0.67 -7.37
C TYR A 111 5.51 -0.41 -6.70
N ALA A 112 5.91 -1.25 -5.75
CA ALA A 112 7.17 -1.10 -5.03
C ALA A 112 8.38 -1.26 -5.96
N LYS A 113 8.34 -2.22 -6.89
CA LYS A 113 9.37 -2.40 -7.92
C LYS A 113 9.45 -1.21 -8.87
N GLN A 114 8.32 -0.68 -9.31
CA GLN A 114 8.27 0.53 -10.14
C GLN A 114 8.86 1.73 -9.40
N LEU A 115 8.53 1.92 -8.12
CA LEU A 115 9.09 2.97 -7.26
C LEU A 115 10.61 2.87 -7.19
N ALA A 116 11.15 1.68 -7.01
CA ALA A 116 12.60 1.47 -6.98
C ALA A 116 13.27 1.91 -8.30
N THR A 117 12.61 1.78 -9.47
CA THR A 117 13.16 2.32 -10.73
C THR A 117 13.33 3.84 -10.69
N GLY A 118 12.47 4.54 -9.99
CA GLY A 118 12.58 5.98 -9.75
C GLY A 118 13.78 6.33 -8.87
N VAL A 119 14.05 5.51 -7.85
CA VAL A 119 15.27 5.71 -7.04
C VAL A 119 16.52 5.49 -7.88
N TYR A 120 16.59 4.41 -8.68
CA TYR A 120 17.70 4.22 -9.62
C TYR A 120 17.88 5.44 -10.53
N LYS A 121 16.79 6.01 -11.05
CA LYS A 121 16.82 7.22 -11.89
C LYS A 121 17.35 8.44 -11.14
N ALA A 122 17.01 8.61 -9.87
CA ALA A 122 17.48 9.74 -9.05
C ALA A 122 19.02 9.74 -8.90
N PHE A 123 19.64 8.58 -8.86
CA PHE A 123 21.08 8.41 -8.67
C PHE A 123 21.84 8.10 -9.99
N GLU A 124 21.16 8.23 -11.13
CA GLU A 124 21.80 8.04 -12.44
C GLU A 124 23.00 8.99 -12.64
N GLY A 125 24.10 8.44 -13.20
CA GLY A 125 25.33 9.22 -13.42
C GLY A 125 26.14 9.58 -12.17
N THR A 126 25.72 9.08 -11.00
CA THR A 126 26.46 9.22 -9.74
C THR A 126 27.35 7.99 -9.46
N LYS A 127 28.15 8.06 -8.40
CA LYS A 127 28.94 6.93 -7.93
C LYS A 127 28.26 6.11 -6.83
N TYR A 128 27.02 6.43 -6.51
CA TYR A 128 26.27 5.66 -5.51
C TYR A 128 25.76 4.34 -6.11
N THR A 129 25.74 3.30 -5.28
CA THR A 129 25.09 2.01 -5.60
C THR A 129 23.80 1.87 -4.82
N ILE A 130 22.81 1.15 -5.38
CA ILE A 130 21.51 0.97 -4.75
C ILE A 130 21.40 -0.47 -4.23
N GLU A 131 21.11 -0.63 -2.93
CA GLU A 131 20.77 -1.91 -2.30
C GLU A 131 19.28 -1.87 -1.91
N VAL A 132 18.48 -2.78 -2.48
CA VAL A 132 17.04 -2.85 -2.25
C VAL A 132 16.74 -4.05 -1.36
N VAL A 133 15.91 -3.84 -0.32
CA VAL A 133 15.43 -4.88 0.59
C VAL A 133 13.92 -4.80 0.75
N SER A 134 13.27 -5.93 1.03
CA SER A 134 11.84 -6.02 1.29
C SER A 134 11.56 -6.10 2.78
N ASP A 135 10.55 -5.37 3.22
CA ASP A 135 10.04 -5.41 4.58
C ASP A 135 8.89 -6.42 4.73
N ASP A 136 8.43 -7.02 3.62
CA ASP A 136 7.38 -8.05 3.57
C ASP A 136 6.11 -7.66 4.35
N TYR A 137 5.76 -6.37 4.31
CA TYR A 137 4.64 -5.77 5.04
C TYR A 137 4.74 -5.88 6.58
N ASP A 138 5.95 -6.08 7.11
CA ASP A 138 6.26 -6.17 8.54
C ASP A 138 6.94 -4.89 9.03
N ALA A 139 6.27 -4.16 9.93
CA ALA A 139 6.76 -2.90 10.49
C ALA A 139 8.06 -3.06 11.30
N GLY A 140 8.24 -4.22 11.99
CA GLY A 140 9.48 -4.53 12.72
C GLY A 140 10.62 -4.81 11.77
N LYS A 141 10.31 -5.41 10.61
CA LYS A 141 11.28 -5.70 9.56
C LYS A 141 11.77 -4.43 8.86
N GLU A 142 10.88 -3.43 8.65
CA GLU A 142 11.28 -2.12 8.10
C GLU A 142 12.38 -1.49 8.96
N LEU A 143 12.19 -1.42 10.28
CA LEU A 143 13.20 -0.88 11.19
C LEU A 143 14.50 -1.70 11.14
N SER A 144 14.40 -3.02 11.26
CA SER A 144 15.59 -3.90 11.28
C SER A 144 16.37 -3.88 9.97
N ASN A 145 15.70 -3.76 8.83
CA ASN A 145 16.31 -3.59 7.51
C ASN A 145 17.04 -2.24 7.41
N ALA A 146 16.42 -1.15 7.84
CA ALA A 146 17.05 0.17 7.87
C ALA A 146 18.31 0.16 8.77
N GLU A 147 18.23 -0.42 9.97
CA GLU A 147 19.39 -0.56 10.88
C GLU A 147 20.50 -1.43 10.28
N SER A 148 20.14 -2.51 9.56
CA SER A 148 21.09 -3.37 8.85
C SER A 148 21.81 -2.61 7.75
N LEU A 149 21.09 -1.88 6.89
CA LEU A 149 21.66 -1.04 5.85
C LEU A 149 22.60 0.03 6.44
N LEU A 150 22.18 0.70 7.50
CA LEU A 150 23.01 1.68 8.23
C LEU A 150 24.26 1.06 8.84
N SER A 151 24.18 -0.17 9.31
CA SER A 151 25.32 -0.91 9.90
C SER A 151 26.31 -1.38 8.84
N LYS A 152 25.82 -1.63 7.61
CA LYS A 152 26.64 -1.93 6.42
C LYS A 152 27.26 -0.66 5.81
N GLY A 153 26.96 0.52 6.33
CA GLY A 153 27.55 1.80 5.88
C GLY A 153 26.71 2.49 4.79
N ALA A 154 25.41 2.25 4.71
CA ALA A 154 24.55 3.05 3.83
C ALA A 154 24.67 4.54 4.18
N VAL A 155 24.88 5.36 3.15
CA VAL A 155 25.07 6.81 3.26
C VAL A 155 23.79 7.60 3.04
N GLY A 156 22.72 6.96 2.59
CA GLY A 156 21.37 7.51 2.42
C GLY A 156 20.36 6.38 2.42
N ILE A 157 19.12 6.65 2.82
CA ILE A 157 18.01 5.68 2.77
C ILE A 157 16.81 6.32 2.06
N VAL A 158 16.14 5.53 1.22
CA VAL A 158 14.82 5.82 0.66
C VAL A 158 13.87 4.69 1.08
N ALA A 159 12.76 5.04 1.71
CA ALA A 159 11.78 4.06 2.19
C ALA A 159 10.42 4.22 1.53
N LEU A 160 9.82 3.12 1.11
CA LEU A 160 8.39 2.97 0.94
C LEU A 160 7.84 2.34 2.22
N ALA A 161 7.24 3.15 3.06
CA ALA A 161 6.84 2.78 4.41
C ALA A 161 5.87 1.60 4.49
N VAL A 162 6.03 0.74 5.50
CA VAL A 162 5.01 -0.24 5.90
C VAL A 162 3.91 0.47 6.69
N THR A 163 4.30 1.25 7.70
CA THR A 163 3.41 2.16 8.45
C THR A 163 4.10 3.50 8.69
N ALA A 164 3.34 4.52 9.08
CA ALA A 164 3.90 5.81 9.44
C ALA A 164 4.86 5.70 10.65
N GLU A 165 4.52 4.88 11.63
CA GLU A 165 5.28 4.69 12.86
C GLU A 165 6.59 3.94 12.62
N SER A 166 6.59 2.87 11.81
CA SER A 166 7.80 2.10 11.49
C SER A 166 8.79 2.94 10.69
N SER A 167 8.29 3.69 9.70
CA SER A 167 9.12 4.59 8.90
C SER A 167 9.72 5.73 9.74
N ALA A 168 8.95 6.28 10.69
CA ALA A 168 9.46 7.27 11.63
C ALA A 168 10.60 6.72 12.49
N SER A 169 10.45 5.48 12.98
CA SER A 169 11.49 4.79 13.78
C SER A 169 12.76 4.53 12.95
N ALA A 170 12.60 4.07 11.70
CA ALA A 170 13.72 3.88 10.76
C ALA A 170 14.44 5.20 10.44
N ALA A 171 13.68 6.28 10.22
CA ALA A 171 14.24 7.60 9.95
C ALA A 171 14.98 8.17 11.18
N GLN A 172 14.46 7.94 12.40
CA GLN A 172 15.14 8.33 13.64
C GLN A 172 16.48 7.60 13.80
N ALA A 173 16.54 6.29 13.47
CA ALA A 173 17.78 5.52 13.48
C ALA A 173 18.81 6.08 12.46
N ALA A 174 18.35 6.48 11.27
CA ALA A 174 19.19 7.11 10.26
C ALA A 174 19.70 8.49 10.72
N GLN A 175 18.80 9.32 11.29
CA GLN A 175 19.17 10.63 11.82
C GLN A 175 20.24 10.54 12.92
N ALA A 176 20.17 9.55 13.81
CA ALA A 176 21.18 9.33 14.86
C ALA A 176 22.58 9.06 14.30
N LYS A 177 22.66 8.64 13.04
CA LYS A 177 23.92 8.41 12.28
C LYS A 177 24.22 9.52 11.26
N ASN A 178 23.46 10.61 11.26
CA ASN A 178 23.53 11.70 10.28
C ASN A 178 23.36 11.22 8.82
N VAL A 179 22.57 10.17 8.60
CA VAL A 179 22.26 9.63 7.28
C VAL A 179 20.93 10.23 6.81
N PRO A 180 20.86 10.88 5.63
CA PRO A 180 19.62 11.42 5.10
C PRO A 180 18.64 10.29 4.79
N PHE A 181 17.35 10.52 5.14
CA PHE A 181 16.27 9.59 4.95
C PHE A 181 15.14 10.26 4.13
N GLY A 182 14.82 9.68 2.98
CA GLY A 182 13.69 10.08 2.12
C GLY A 182 12.55 9.12 2.29
N ASN A 183 11.35 9.61 2.57
CA ASN A 183 10.15 8.78 2.61
C ASN A 183 9.36 8.94 1.31
N ALA A 184 9.00 7.82 0.70
CA ALA A 184 8.12 7.76 -0.45
C ALA A 184 6.69 7.44 0.02
N LEU A 185 5.73 8.15 -0.54
CA LEU A 185 4.31 7.97 -0.23
C LEU A 185 3.88 8.41 1.19
N TRP A 186 4.49 9.48 1.70
CA TRP A 186 4.15 9.99 3.02
C TRP A 186 2.71 10.56 3.04
N PRO A 187 1.86 10.16 4.01
CA PRO A 187 0.44 10.51 4.00
C PRO A 187 0.14 11.92 4.50
N GLY A 188 1.12 12.68 4.99
CA GLY A 188 0.89 14.04 5.48
C GLY A 188 1.74 14.44 6.69
N LYS A 189 1.40 15.57 7.29
CA LYS A 189 2.14 16.16 8.41
C LYS A 189 2.00 15.35 9.69
N SER A 190 3.13 15.07 10.36
CA SER A 190 3.16 14.43 11.66
C SER A 190 4.38 14.92 12.48
N ASP A 191 4.43 14.57 13.77
CA ASP A 191 5.59 14.82 14.63
C ASP A 191 6.85 14.08 14.18
N ALA A 192 6.71 13.08 13.32
CA ALA A 192 7.80 12.33 12.72
C ALA A 192 8.52 13.08 11.58
N ASP A 193 7.91 14.12 11.04
CA ASP A 193 8.47 14.90 9.92
C ASP A 193 9.90 15.38 10.18
N LYS A 194 10.23 15.67 11.43
CA LYS A 194 11.56 16.10 11.87
C LYS A 194 12.69 15.08 11.65
N TYR A 195 12.34 13.82 11.41
CA TYR A 195 13.31 12.75 11.15
C TYR A 195 13.60 12.54 9.67
N PHE A 196 12.73 13.04 8.77
CA PHE A 196 12.90 12.92 7.34
C PHE A 196 13.67 14.08 6.74
N SER A 197 14.57 13.80 5.80
CA SER A 197 15.22 14.84 5.00
C SER A 197 14.29 15.38 3.91
N THR A 198 13.44 14.52 3.37
CA THR A 198 12.47 14.80 2.31
C THR A 198 11.36 13.77 2.31
N VAL A 199 10.19 14.15 1.83
CA VAL A 199 9.08 13.24 1.64
C VAL A 199 8.43 13.46 0.26
N ALA A 200 8.11 12.37 -0.43
CA ALA A 200 7.21 12.40 -1.57
C ALA A 200 5.78 12.27 -1.00
N ALA A 201 5.06 13.37 -0.95
CA ALA A 201 3.76 13.46 -0.30
C ALA A 201 2.64 13.08 -1.27
N LEU A 202 1.83 12.08 -0.92
CA LEU A 202 0.62 11.71 -1.65
C LEU A 202 -0.62 12.02 -0.81
N ASP A 203 -1.42 12.97 -1.25
CA ASP A 203 -2.70 13.28 -0.62
C ASP A 203 -3.74 12.21 -1.00
N SER A 204 -3.82 11.15 -0.19
CA SER A 204 -4.75 10.05 -0.41
C SER A 204 -6.21 10.46 -0.18
N VAL A 205 -6.49 11.49 0.64
CA VAL A 205 -7.85 12.04 0.79
C VAL A 205 -8.29 12.71 -0.52
N LYS A 206 -7.43 13.55 -1.10
CA LYS A 206 -7.66 14.13 -2.44
C LYS A 206 -7.88 13.02 -3.48
N GLY A 207 -7.10 11.92 -3.37
CA GLY A 207 -7.25 10.76 -4.25
C GLY A 207 -8.64 10.11 -4.18
N GLY A 208 -9.14 9.88 -2.98
CA GLY A 208 -10.51 9.38 -2.77
C GLY A 208 -11.57 10.34 -3.28
N THR A 209 -11.36 11.66 -3.08
CA THR A 209 -12.24 12.70 -3.62
C THR A 209 -12.28 12.66 -5.15
N LEU A 210 -11.13 12.54 -5.82
CA LEU A 210 -11.06 12.41 -7.29
C LEU A 210 -11.86 11.21 -7.80
N ILE A 211 -11.76 10.06 -7.13
CA ILE A 211 -12.56 8.88 -7.46
C ILE A 211 -14.04 9.19 -7.32
N GLY A 212 -14.47 9.73 -6.19
CA GLY A 212 -15.88 10.05 -5.94
C GLY A 212 -16.45 11.06 -6.92
N GLU A 213 -15.70 12.09 -7.30
CA GLU A 213 -16.12 13.08 -8.31
C GLU A 213 -16.25 12.41 -9.70
N TYR A 214 -15.35 11.52 -10.06
CA TYR A 214 -15.46 10.75 -11.28
C TYR A 214 -16.73 9.87 -11.28
N LEU A 215 -17.02 9.17 -10.17
CA LEU A 215 -18.24 8.36 -10.06
C LEU A 215 -19.51 9.20 -10.23
N LYS A 216 -19.58 10.38 -9.62
CA LYS A 216 -20.73 11.30 -9.77
C LYS A 216 -20.93 11.77 -11.20
N LYS A 217 -19.84 11.97 -11.95
CA LYS A 217 -19.88 12.34 -13.36
C LYS A 217 -20.43 11.20 -14.23
N GLU A 218 -19.93 9.98 -14.02
CA GLU A 218 -20.29 8.82 -14.84
C GLU A 218 -21.66 8.23 -14.48
N LEU A 219 -22.04 8.27 -13.20
CA LEU A 219 -23.30 7.72 -12.69
C LEU A 219 -24.04 8.76 -11.82
N PRO A 220 -24.61 9.82 -12.41
CA PRO A 220 -25.23 10.91 -11.64
C PRO A 220 -26.43 10.47 -10.80
N ALA A 221 -27.06 9.33 -11.11
CA ALA A 221 -28.12 8.74 -10.28
C ALA A 221 -27.59 8.00 -9.04
N GLY A 222 -26.28 7.77 -8.97
CA GLY A 222 -25.67 6.95 -7.93
C GLY A 222 -25.70 5.45 -8.25
N GLY A 223 -25.45 4.63 -7.22
CA GLY A 223 -25.42 3.17 -7.32
C GLY A 223 -24.74 2.50 -6.13
N SER A 224 -24.80 1.19 -6.10
CA SER A 224 -24.11 0.35 -5.10
C SER A 224 -22.61 0.24 -5.43
N ILE A 225 -21.75 0.42 -4.43
CA ILE A 225 -20.29 0.40 -4.57
C ILE A 225 -19.70 -0.75 -3.76
N CYS A 226 -18.85 -1.57 -4.38
CA CYS A 226 -17.91 -2.44 -3.71
C CYS A 226 -16.53 -1.76 -3.69
N VAL A 227 -15.96 -1.55 -2.50
CA VAL A 227 -14.59 -1.04 -2.32
C VAL A 227 -13.67 -2.21 -1.95
N VAL A 228 -12.61 -2.38 -2.73
CA VAL A 228 -11.56 -3.38 -2.51
C VAL A 228 -10.32 -2.64 -2.01
N GLN A 229 -10.11 -2.69 -0.71
CA GLN A 229 -9.00 -2.00 -0.03
C GLN A 229 -7.68 -2.77 -0.18
N GLY A 230 -6.55 -2.08 0.08
CA GLY A 230 -5.27 -2.71 0.31
C GLY A 230 -5.21 -3.39 1.69
N ILE A 231 -4.14 -3.11 2.44
CA ILE A 231 -3.99 -3.57 3.83
C ILE A 231 -4.44 -2.44 4.76
N VAL A 232 -5.46 -2.72 5.56
CA VAL A 232 -5.97 -1.79 6.59
C VAL A 232 -4.95 -1.70 7.73
N GLY A 233 -4.80 -0.50 8.30
CA GLY A 233 -3.80 -0.20 9.33
C GLY A 233 -2.52 0.44 8.79
N GLN A 234 -2.31 0.47 7.47
CA GLN A 234 -1.21 1.20 6.85
C GLN A 234 -1.52 2.71 6.64
N GLY A 235 -2.78 3.12 6.85
CA GLY A 235 -3.25 4.49 6.69
C GLY A 235 -3.64 4.87 5.25
N PHE A 236 -3.17 4.17 4.24
CA PHE A 236 -3.41 4.49 2.84
C PHE A 236 -4.88 4.30 2.44
N SER A 237 -5.44 3.12 2.72
CA SER A 237 -6.83 2.79 2.38
C SER A 237 -7.82 3.68 3.11
N GLU A 238 -7.60 3.92 4.40
CA GLU A 238 -8.46 4.72 5.27
C GLU A 238 -8.54 6.19 4.82
N LEU A 239 -7.42 6.73 4.32
CA LEU A 239 -7.40 8.10 3.79
C LEU A 239 -8.11 8.20 2.45
N ILE A 240 -8.01 7.20 1.58
CA ILE A 240 -8.79 7.15 0.34
C ILE A 240 -10.29 7.03 0.66
N ASP A 241 -10.66 6.15 1.59
CA ASP A 241 -12.03 5.99 2.05
C ASP A 241 -12.62 7.31 2.55
N LYS A 242 -11.87 8.03 3.38
CA LYS A 242 -12.28 9.34 3.89
C LYS A 242 -12.62 10.32 2.76
N GLY A 243 -11.79 10.35 1.71
CA GLY A 243 -12.01 11.21 0.55
C GLY A 243 -13.19 10.77 -0.30
N LEU A 244 -13.31 9.46 -0.57
CA LEU A 244 -14.40 8.86 -1.32
C LEU A 244 -15.73 9.08 -0.62
N ASP A 245 -15.82 8.73 0.67
CA ASP A 245 -17.04 8.85 1.47
C ASP A 245 -17.53 10.32 1.54
N ALA A 246 -16.59 11.25 1.72
CA ALA A 246 -16.93 12.68 1.71
C ALA A 246 -17.46 13.14 0.33
N ALA A 247 -16.85 12.65 -0.76
CA ALA A 247 -17.26 13.05 -2.11
C ALA A 247 -18.61 12.49 -2.53
N ILE A 248 -18.99 11.29 -2.06
CA ILE A 248 -20.29 10.67 -2.38
C ILE A 248 -21.38 10.97 -1.35
N ALA A 249 -21.06 11.66 -0.25
CA ALA A 249 -22.02 11.99 0.79
C ALA A 249 -23.21 12.80 0.23
N GLY A 250 -24.43 12.44 0.62
CA GLY A 250 -25.65 13.09 0.17
C GLY A 250 -26.06 12.80 -1.28
N THR A 251 -25.38 11.85 -1.95
CA THR A 251 -25.70 11.39 -3.31
C THR A 251 -26.49 10.08 -3.29
N GLY A 252 -26.82 9.54 -4.47
CA GLY A 252 -27.45 8.21 -4.61
C GLY A 252 -26.49 7.04 -4.46
N PHE A 253 -25.20 7.24 -4.19
CA PHE A 253 -24.23 6.17 -3.98
C PHE A 253 -24.32 5.56 -2.58
N LYS A 254 -24.09 4.22 -2.51
CA LYS A 254 -24.02 3.48 -1.24
C LYS A 254 -22.85 2.48 -1.32
N VAL A 255 -21.93 2.54 -0.38
CA VAL A 255 -20.94 1.50 -0.21
C VAL A 255 -21.62 0.30 0.44
N VAL A 256 -21.76 -0.80 -0.31
CA VAL A 256 -22.44 -2.03 0.12
C VAL A 256 -21.47 -3.12 0.55
N ALA A 257 -20.20 -2.99 0.14
CA ALA A 257 -19.09 -3.84 0.59
C ALA A 257 -17.82 -3.00 0.66
N ARG A 258 -17.01 -3.22 1.69
CA ARG A 258 -15.69 -2.61 1.87
C ARG A 258 -14.80 -3.63 2.56
N GLU A 259 -13.94 -4.28 1.78
CA GLU A 259 -13.17 -5.43 2.21
C GLU A 259 -11.73 -5.36 1.69
N GLN A 260 -10.81 -6.02 2.39
CA GLN A 260 -9.40 -6.05 2.02
C GLN A 260 -9.11 -7.07 0.93
N GLY A 261 -8.50 -6.62 -0.17
CA GLY A 261 -7.90 -7.45 -1.21
C GLY A 261 -6.40 -7.68 -0.99
N PHE A 262 -5.77 -7.03 0.02
CA PHE A 262 -4.38 -7.24 0.44
C PHE A 262 -3.35 -7.02 -0.67
N PHE A 263 -3.64 -6.15 -1.65
CA PHE A 263 -2.85 -5.96 -2.87
C PHE A 263 -2.63 -7.25 -3.68
N ASP A 264 -3.52 -8.24 -3.51
CA ASP A 264 -3.46 -9.57 -4.12
C ASP A 264 -4.61 -9.73 -5.14
N ARG A 265 -4.27 -10.17 -6.36
CA ARG A 265 -5.21 -10.35 -7.48
C ARG A 265 -6.35 -11.31 -7.13
N THR A 266 -6.02 -12.46 -6.54
CA THR A 266 -7.00 -13.52 -6.25
C THR A 266 -7.93 -13.13 -5.11
N LYS A 267 -7.38 -12.54 -4.05
CA LYS A 267 -8.18 -12.08 -2.92
C LYS A 267 -9.13 -10.94 -3.34
N ALA A 268 -8.66 -10.03 -4.18
CA ALA A 268 -9.49 -8.96 -4.72
C ALA A 268 -10.69 -9.48 -5.51
N VAL A 269 -10.48 -10.49 -6.36
CA VAL A 269 -11.56 -11.17 -7.09
C VAL A 269 -12.56 -11.80 -6.12
N ALA A 270 -12.11 -12.52 -5.08
CA ALA A 270 -12.99 -13.14 -4.10
C ALA A 270 -13.87 -12.11 -3.36
N VAL A 271 -13.33 -10.90 -3.07
CA VAL A 271 -14.12 -9.80 -2.51
C VAL A 271 -15.25 -9.39 -3.45
N VAL A 272 -14.92 -9.20 -4.74
CA VAL A 272 -15.91 -8.79 -5.77
C VAL A 272 -16.98 -9.86 -5.95
N GLU A 273 -16.60 -11.14 -6.04
CA GLU A 273 -17.54 -12.26 -6.14
C GLU A 273 -18.51 -12.30 -4.96
N THR A 274 -17.99 -12.15 -3.74
CA THR A 274 -18.81 -12.12 -2.53
C THR A 274 -19.76 -10.91 -2.53
N ALA A 275 -19.27 -9.74 -2.91
CA ALA A 275 -20.08 -8.53 -2.99
C ALA A 275 -21.21 -8.67 -4.02
N LEU A 276 -20.95 -9.27 -5.18
CA LEU A 276 -21.95 -9.52 -6.23
C LEU A 276 -22.98 -10.58 -5.85
N GLN A 277 -22.60 -11.61 -5.09
CA GLN A 277 -23.54 -12.59 -4.55
C GLN A 277 -24.56 -11.93 -3.59
N ALA A 278 -24.07 -11.01 -2.75
CA ALA A 278 -24.91 -10.26 -1.83
C ALA A 278 -25.70 -9.11 -2.49
N ASN A 279 -25.15 -8.54 -3.55
CA ASN A 279 -25.70 -7.38 -4.28
C ASN A 279 -25.65 -7.62 -5.78
N PRO A 280 -26.61 -8.37 -6.37
CA PRO A 280 -26.59 -8.71 -7.79
C PRO A 280 -26.66 -7.51 -8.76
N ASP A 281 -27.12 -6.37 -8.27
CA ASP A 281 -27.22 -5.07 -8.94
C ASP A 281 -26.04 -4.15 -8.66
N LEU A 282 -24.89 -4.71 -8.26
CA LEU A 282 -23.66 -3.93 -8.00
C LEU A 282 -23.32 -3.06 -9.22
N ALA A 283 -23.27 -1.74 -9.00
CA ALA A 283 -23.06 -0.76 -10.06
C ALA A 283 -21.59 -0.38 -10.24
N VAL A 284 -20.81 -0.40 -9.16
CA VAL A 284 -19.44 0.12 -9.13
C VAL A 284 -18.52 -0.80 -8.35
N ILE A 285 -17.31 -1.00 -8.88
CA ILE A 285 -16.16 -1.56 -8.17
C ILE A 285 -15.08 -0.47 -8.10
N VAL A 286 -14.58 -0.20 -6.91
CA VAL A 286 -13.41 0.66 -6.69
C VAL A 286 -12.32 -0.17 -6.03
N SER A 287 -11.16 -0.31 -6.65
CA SER A 287 -10.02 -1.00 -6.05
C SER A 287 -8.82 -0.07 -5.88
N TYR A 288 -8.04 -0.29 -4.81
CA TYR A 288 -7.01 0.66 -4.40
C TYR A 288 -5.60 0.28 -4.86
N SER A 289 -5.49 -0.58 -5.87
CA SER A 289 -4.21 -0.81 -6.58
C SER A 289 -4.39 -1.39 -7.96
N ALA A 290 -3.40 -1.19 -8.85
CA ALA A 290 -3.35 -1.76 -10.18
C ALA A 290 -3.40 -3.29 -10.14
N SER A 291 -2.55 -3.93 -9.33
CA SER A 291 -2.47 -5.39 -9.24
C SER A 291 -3.80 -6.05 -8.88
N MET A 292 -4.58 -5.45 -7.96
CA MET A 292 -5.93 -5.91 -7.65
C MET A 292 -6.89 -5.70 -8.81
N SER A 293 -6.80 -4.52 -9.45
CA SER A 293 -7.66 -4.18 -10.59
C SER A 293 -7.41 -5.06 -11.81
N ASP A 294 -6.17 -5.47 -12.07
CA ASP A 294 -5.86 -6.42 -13.14
C ASP A 294 -6.58 -7.75 -12.96
N GLY A 295 -6.54 -8.29 -11.73
CA GLY A 295 -7.30 -9.49 -11.38
C GLY A 295 -8.80 -9.33 -11.59
N ILE A 296 -9.35 -8.21 -11.10
CA ILE A 296 -10.76 -7.88 -11.20
C ILE A 296 -11.16 -7.68 -12.68
N ALA A 297 -10.39 -6.94 -13.48
CA ALA A 297 -10.67 -6.69 -14.88
C ALA A 297 -10.64 -7.99 -15.73
N GLN A 298 -9.66 -8.86 -15.47
CA GLN A 298 -9.60 -10.17 -16.09
C GLN A 298 -10.83 -11.01 -15.73
N TRP A 299 -11.18 -11.07 -14.44
CA TRP A 299 -12.37 -11.78 -13.97
C TRP A 299 -13.68 -11.21 -14.59
N MET A 300 -13.81 -9.87 -14.65
CA MET A 300 -14.95 -9.21 -15.29
C MET A 300 -15.07 -9.60 -16.76
N LYS A 301 -13.96 -9.67 -17.48
CA LYS A 301 -13.92 -10.11 -18.87
C LYS A 301 -14.40 -11.56 -19.03
N ASP A 302 -13.88 -12.45 -18.19
CA ASP A 302 -14.19 -13.88 -18.25
C ASP A 302 -15.66 -14.19 -17.88
N ASN A 303 -16.28 -13.30 -17.10
CA ASN A 303 -17.67 -13.43 -16.62
C ASN A 303 -18.66 -12.45 -17.28
N GLY A 304 -18.24 -11.72 -18.33
CA GLY A 304 -19.10 -10.80 -19.08
C GLY A 304 -19.70 -9.66 -18.24
N LYS A 305 -18.91 -9.08 -17.32
CA LYS A 305 -19.33 -8.02 -16.39
C LYS A 305 -18.96 -6.61 -16.89
N ASP A 306 -19.10 -6.35 -18.17
CA ASP A 306 -18.74 -5.08 -18.82
C ASP A 306 -19.63 -3.88 -18.46
N LYS A 307 -20.74 -4.12 -17.76
CA LYS A 307 -21.68 -3.07 -17.32
C LYS A 307 -21.38 -2.48 -15.95
N ILE A 308 -20.50 -3.13 -15.16
CA ILE A 308 -20.09 -2.61 -13.86
C ILE A 308 -19.00 -1.57 -14.09
N LEU A 309 -19.18 -0.37 -13.51
CA LEU A 309 -18.17 0.69 -13.57
C LEU A 309 -17.00 0.33 -12.64
N HIS A 310 -15.86 -0.03 -13.23
CA HIS A 310 -14.65 -0.36 -12.47
C HIS A 310 -13.68 0.84 -12.50
N VAL A 311 -13.24 1.27 -11.31
CA VAL A 311 -12.26 2.35 -11.10
C VAL A 311 -11.12 1.84 -10.24
N SER A 312 -9.89 2.11 -10.67
CA SER A 312 -8.66 1.68 -10.01
C SER A 312 -7.94 2.84 -9.31
N SER A 313 -6.80 2.50 -8.75
CA SER A 313 -5.78 3.42 -8.24
C SER A 313 -4.40 2.96 -8.71
N ASP A 314 -3.45 3.90 -8.88
CA ASP A 314 -2.12 3.75 -9.47
C ASP A 314 -2.11 3.23 -10.93
N ALA A 315 -0.99 2.73 -11.43
CA ALA A 315 -0.90 2.12 -12.77
C ALA A 315 0.29 1.18 -12.91
N ASP A 316 0.09 0.18 -13.77
CA ASP A 316 1.13 -0.65 -14.36
C ASP A 316 0.87 -0.87 -15.86
N GLU A 317 1.68 -1.70 -16.49
CA GLU A 317 1.57 -1.98 -17.93
C GLU A 317 0.26 -2.71 -18.30
N GLU A 318 -0.16 -3.66 -17.46
CA GLU A 318 -1.40 -4.42 -17.65
C GLU A 318 -2.62 -3.52 -17.52
N MET A 319 -2.64 -2.67 -16.49
CA MET A 319 -3.75 -1.76 -16.23
C MET A 319 -3.91 -0.71 -17.33
N VAL A 320 -2.81 -0.17 -17.88
CA VAL A 320 -2.87 0.71 -19.07
C VAL A 320 -3.56 0.01 -20.25
N GLY A 321 -3.33 -1.30 -20.40
CA GLY A 321 -4.05 -2.13 -21.38
C GLY A 321 -5.55 -2.25 -21.05
N TRP A 322 -5.90 -2.48 -19.77
CA TRP A 322 -7.28 -2.61 -19.33
C TRP A 322 -8.11 -1.34 -19.50
N LEU A 323 -7.52 -0.15 -19.31
CA LEU A 323 -8.19 1.13 -19.54
C LEU A 323 -8.72 1.29 -20.96
N LYS A 324 -8.13 0.57 -21.94
CA LYS A 324 -8.58 0.56 -23.36
C LYS A 324 -9.65 -0.50 -23.62
N THR A 325 -10.23 -1.07 -22.57
CA THR A 325 -11.29 -2.10 -22.62
C THR A 325 -12.53 -1.66 -21.82
N PRO A 326 -13.68 -2.35 -21.95
CA PRO A 326 -14.83 -2.02 -21.12
C PRO A 326 -14.69 -2.41 -19.63
N TYR A 327 -13.65 -3.15 -19.24
CA TYR A 327 -13.52 -3.77 -17.91
C TYR A 327 -12.77 -2.91 -16.88
N LEU A 328 -12.15 -1.80 -17.31
CA LEU A 328 -11.61 -0.75 -16.45
C LEU A 328 -11.88 0.61 -17.11
N LYS A 329 -12.57 1.49 -16.41
CA LYS A 329 -12.99 2.78 -17.01
C LYS A 329 -12.08 3.93 -16.62
N ALA A 330 -11.51 3.89 -15.43
CA ALA A 330 -10.63 4.93 -14.94
C ALA A 330 -9.67 4.42 -13.88
N THR A 331 -8.59 5.15 -13.69
CA THR A 331 -7.74 5.01 -12.53
C THR A 331 -7.44 6.38 -11.92
N ARG A 332 -7.35 6.46 -10.61
CA ARG A 332 -6.64 7.52 -9.94
C ARG A 332 -5.14 7.30 -10.15
N TYR A 333 -4.63 7.89 -11.22
CA TYR A 333 -3.23 7.75 -11.58
C TYR A 333 -2.34 8.62 -10.70
N TYR A 334 -1.27 8.05 -10.19
CA TYR A 334 -0.08 8.67 -9.66
C TYR A 334 1.10 7.73 -9.93
N SER A 335 2.28 8.30 -10.20
CA SER A 335 3.41 7.50 -10.67
C SER A 335 4.23 6.96 -9.50
N ALA A 336 4.35 5.64 -9.39
CA ALA A 336 5.27 5.00 -8.47
C ALA A 336 6.74 5.41 -8.73
N ALA A 337 7.15 5.41 -10.00
CA ALA A 337 8.51 5.80 -10.36
C ALA A 337 8.80 7.28 -10.05
N GLN A 338 7.83 8.18 -10.27
CA GLN A 338 8.00 9.58 -9.91
C GLN A 338 8.10 9.75 -8.39
N THR A 339 7.35 8.98 -7.62
CA THR A 339 7.41 8.98 -6.15
C THR A 339 8.82 8.59 -5.66
N GLY A 340 9.38 7.51 -6.22
CA GLY A 340 10.75 7.09 -5.91
C GLY A 340 11.82 8.08 -6.37
N LEU A 341 11.62 8.71 -7.54
CA LEU A 341 12.49 9.76 -8.06
C LEU A 341 12.53 10.97 -7.12
N ILE A 342 11.39 11.45 -6.67
CA ILE A 342 11.27 12.60 -5.74
C ILE A 342 12.03 12.31 -4.44
N ALA A 343 11.73 11.19 -3.79
CA ALA A 343 12.37 10.81 -2.53
C ALA A 343 13.89 10.63 -2.71
N GLY A 344 14.32 9.95 -3.79
CA GLY A 344 15.73 9.75 -4.11
C GLY A 344 16.48 11.05 -4.40
N GLN A 345 15.89 11.98 -5.16
CA GLN A 345 16.47 13.29 -5.44
C GLN A 345 16.63 14.14 -4.18
N GLY A 346 15.67 14.07 -3.26
CA GLY A 346 15.77 14.75 -1.97
C GLY A 346 16.94 14.22 -1.14
N VAL A 347 17.10 12.89 -1.07
CA VAL A 347 18.27 12.26 -0.40
C VAL A 347 19.57 12.66 -1.09
N LEU A 348 19.63 12.67 -2.43
CA LEU A 348 20.80 13.09 -3.18
C LEU A 348 21.17 14.57 -2.94
N LYS A 349 20.19 15.47 -2.85
CA LYS A 349 20.42 16.87 -2.48
C LYS A 349 21.01 16.98 -1.09
N ALA A 350 20.44 16.26 -0.10
CA ALA A 350 20.97 16.25 1.26
C ALA A 350 22.43 15.75 1.31
N LEU A 351 22.77 14.69 0.56
CA LEU A 351 24.14 14.18 0.45
C LEU A 351 25.11 15.19 -0.17
N LYS A 352 24.65 16.06 -1.06
CA LYS A 352 25.46 17.17 -1.62
C LYS A 352 25.63 18.35 -0.67
N GLY A 353 25.00 18.33 0.52
CA GLY A 353 24.98 19.42 1.47
C GLY A 353 23.94 20.48 1.16
N ASP A 354 23.13 20.29 0.15
CA ASP A 354 22.01 21.17 -0.17
C ASP A 354 20.83 20.88 0.75
N LYS A 355 20.01 21.90 1.04
CA LYS A 355 18.75 21.70 1.74
C LYS A 355 17.69 21.22 0.76
N PRO A 356 17.20 19.96 0.85
CA PRO A 356 16.10 19.52 -0.01
C PRO A 356 14.79 20.24 0.37
N GLU A 357 13.86 20.31 -0.57
CA GLU A 357 12.47 20.58 -0.24
C GLU A 357 11.95 19.44 0.64
N PHE A 358 11.32 19.81 1.77
CA PHE A 358 10.89 18.81 2.74
C PHE A 358 9.76 17.94 2.18
N SER A 359 8.73 18.56 1.59
CA SER A 359 7.55 17.86 1.08
C SER A 359 7.29 18.24 -0.36
N VAL A 360 7.41 17.27 -1.26
CA VAL A 360 7.12 17.43 -2.68
C VAL A 360 5.85 16.64 -2.99
N GLU A 361 4.77 17.33 -3.41
CA GLU A 361 3.51 16.68 -3.74
C GLU A 361 3.66 15.80 -4.98
N VAL A 362 3.15 14.57 -4.89
CA VAL A 362 3.03 13.65 -6.02
C VAL A 362 1.74 13.99 -6.76
N ASP A 363 1.87 14.32 -8.04
CA ASP A 363 0.73 14.61 -8.90
C ASP A 363 -0.19 13.39 -9.01
N GLN A 364 -1.50 13.65 -8.97
CA GLN A 364 -2.52 12.64 -9.14
C GLN A 364 -3.69 13.17 -9.97
N VAL A 365 -4.16 12.34 -10.89
CA VAL A 365 -5.23 12.68 -11.83
C VAL A 365 -6.13 11.46 -12.05
N ILE A 366 -7.35 11.69 -12.52
CA ILE A 366 -8.14 10.59 -13.09
C ILE A 366 -7.68 10.38 -14.53
N ALA A 367 -7.17 9.18 -14.79
CA ALA A 367 -6.80 8.72 -16.12
C ALA A 367 -7.85 7.73 -16.65
N THR A 368 -8.16 7.86 -17.93
CA THR A 368 -9.11 7.07 -18.69
C THR A 368 -8.47 6.61 -20.01
N ALA A 369 -9.16 5.82 -20.81
CA ALA A 369 -8.68 5.46 -22.15
C ALA A 369 -8.29 6.67 -23.02
N GLU A 370 -8.91 7.82 -22.78
CA GLU A 370 -8.75 9.02 -23.59
C GLU A 370 -7.44 9.77 -23.31
N ASN A 371 -6.92 9.71 -22.05
CA ASN A 371 -5.79 10.52 -21.65
C ASN A 371 -4.60 9.75 -21.06
N ILE A 372 -4.70 8.42 -20.87
CA ILE A 372 -3.69 7.62 -20.19
C ILE A 372 -2.32 7.68 -20.90
N ASP A 373 -2.30 7.70 -22.23
CA ASP A 373 -1.05 7.74 -22.98
C ASP A 373 -0.30 9.06 -22.74
N ASP A 374 -1.01 10.20 -22.68
CA ASP A 374 -0.44 11.51 -22.36
C ASP A 374 -0.01 11.60 -20.88
N VAL A 375 -0.78 11.02 -19.98
CA VAL A 375 -0.48 10.99 -18.53
C VAL A 375 0.80 10.20 -18.30
N VAL A 376 0.93 9.01 -18.88
CA VAL A 376 2.12 8.16 -18.76
C VAL A 376 3.35 8.79 -19.44
N ALA A 377 3.15 9.47 -20.57
CA ALA A 377 4.26 10.17 -21.25
C ALA A 377 4.87 11.28 -20.38
N LYS A 378 4.05 11.98 -19.59
CA LYS A 378 4.49 13.03 -18.66
C LYS A 378 5.08 12.48 -17.38
N ASN A 379 4.41 11.49 -16.79
CA ASN A 379 4.77 10.89 -15.52
C ASN A 379 4.78 9.35 -15.66
N PRO A 380 5.87 8.75 -16.14
CA PRO A 380 5.92 7.31 -16.37
C PRO A 380 5.78 6.55 -15.05
N TYR A 381 4.94 5.50 -15.03
CA TYR A 381 4.78 4.62 -13.84
C TYR A 381 6.04 3.81 -13.56
N VAL A 382 6.92 3.63 -14.56
CA VAL A 382 8.18 2.90 -14.47
C VAL A 382 9.24 3.53 -15.37
N TYR A 383 10.48 3.59 -14.92
CA TYR A 383 11.60 3.95 -15.81
C TYR A 383 12.13 2.70 -16.50
N ALA A 384 11.92 2.59 -17.81
CA ALA A 384 12.17 1.38 -18.60
C ALA A 384 13.63 0.91 -18.50
N ASP A 385 14.60 1.84 -18.47
CA ASP A 385 16.05 1.55 -18.37
C ASP A 385 16.44 0.81 -17.09
N TYR A 386 15.57 0.84 -16.07
CA TYR A 386 15.80 0.21 -14.77
C TYR A 386 14.90 -0.99 -14.48
N LYS A 387 13.99 -1.37 -15.39
CA LYS A 387 13.13 -2.58 -15.22
C LYS A 387 13.97 -3.83 -14.91
N ALA A 388 15.09 -4.02 -15.59
CA ALA A 388 15.97 -5.18 -15.37
C ALA A 388 16.62 -5.20 -13.98
N LYS A 389 16.82 -4.03 -13.35
CA LYS A 389 17.41 -3.92 -12.01
C LYS A 389 16.47 -4.40 -10.90
N VAL A 390 15.17 -4.35 -11.14
CA VAL A 390 14.12 -4.69 -10.17
C VAL A 390 13.39 -6.00 -10.50
N ALA A 391 13.65 -6.58 -11.66
CA ALA A 391 12.96 -7.80 -12.12
C ALA A 391 13.18 -9.02 -11.22
N ASN A 392 14.34 -9.10 -10.57
CA ASN A 392 14.73 -10.24 -9.72
C ASN A 392 14.66 -9.92 -8.21
N LEU A 393 14.01 -8.81 -7.84
CA LEU A 393 13.73 -8.49 -6.44
C LEU A 393 12.67 -9.42 -5.86
#